data_630b640ccf71e8d032ce68c575d0a74d
#
_entry.id   630b640ccf71e8d032ce68c575d0a74d
#
_cell.length_a   1.000
_cell.length_b   1.000
_cell.length_c   1.000
_cell.angle_alpha   90.00
_cell.angle_beta   90.00
_cell.angle_gamma   90.00
#
_symmetry.space_group_name_H-M   'P 1'
#
loop_
_entity.id
_entity.type
_entity.pdbx_description
1 polymer ?
#
loop_
_entity_poly.entity_id
_entity_poly.type
_entity_poly.pdbx_seq_one_letter_code
_entity_poly.pdbx_strand_id
1 'polypeptide(L)'
;LELKNYRNYESLCINISPGTNILYGDNAQGKTNILEALYLAGTTKSHRGSKDREIIQFDREEAHIRMMVERNGSTHKIDMHLKKNKSKGIAIDGVPIRKASELFGIVNIVFFSPEDLNIIKNGPAERRRFLDSEICQLSRLYMIELANYNKVVAQRNKLLKEISFSGRMADTLEIWDEQMVRYGTSIISERKKFISRLNDILSEIHQNLTGGKEQILITYEPNVSEEGFSEELKAGRERDLRFGQSYTGPHRDDFCVRVNDIDIRKYGSQGQQRTAALSLKLAEIRLVEEEIHDTPVLLLDDVLSELDGSRQNYLLQSIHSIQTLITCTGLDEFVENHFEANSVFQVVEGSVFHKETGGI
;
A
#
# COMPACT_ATOMS: atom_id res chain seq x y z
N LEU A 1 8.67 17.77 -5.04
CA LEU A 1 7.27 17.49 -5.37
C LEU A 1 6.57 18.76 -5.84
N GLU A 2 5.89 18.69 -6.98
CA GLU A 2 5.04 19.76 -7.49
C GLU A 2 3.61 19.23 -7.67
N LEU A 3 2.63 19.99 -7.20
CA LEU A 3 1.20 19.69 -7.33
C LEU A 3 0.49 20.87 -7.99
N LYS A 4 -0.51 20.56 -8.82
CA LYS A 4 -1.41 21.58 -9.40
C LYS A 4 -2.84 21.05 -9.42
N ASN A 5 -3.79 21.84 -8.89
CA ASN A 5 -5.22 21.51 -8.78
C ASN A 5 -5.47 20.15 -8.08
N TYR A 6 -4.67 19.83 -7.06
CA TYR A 6 -4.67 18.54 -6.38
C TYR A 6 -5.29 18.69 -4.99
N ARG A 7 -6.40 18.02 -4.71
CA ARG A 7 -7.10 18.11 -3.43
C ARG A 7 -7.39 19.59 -3.05
N ASN A 8 -6.79 20.06 -1.94
CA ASN A 8 -6.87 21.45 -1.47
C ASN A 8 -5.73 22.35 -1.98
N TYR A 9 -4.81 21.79 -2.79
CA TYR A 9 -3.68 22.55 -3.36
C TYR A 9 -4.00 23.07 -4.75
N GLU A 10 -4.11 24.39 -4.92
CA GLU A 10 -4.14 25.01 -6.25
C GLU A 10 -2.78 24.90 -6.92
N SER A 11 -1.70 25.17 -6.18
CA SER A 11 -0.32 25.00 -6.61
C SER A 11 0.55 24.76 -5.38
N LEU A 12 1.44 23.79 -5.45
CA LEU A 12 2.44 23.49 -4.43
C LEU A 12 3.75 23.12 -5.11
N CYS A 13 4.87 23.65 -4.60
CA CYS A 13 6.22 23.20 -4.94
C CYS A 13 7.02 23.09 -3.64
N ILE A 14 7.47 21.87 -3.30
CA ILE A 14 8.30 21.61 -2.11
C ILE A 14 9.50 20.76 -2.45
N ASN A 15 10.64 21.08 -1.85
CA ASN A 15 11.83 20.26 -1.88
C ASN A 15 11.89 19.43 -0.60
N ILE A 16 11.94 18.11 -0.76
CA ILE A 16 11.99 17.14 0.33
C ILE A 16 13.46 16.77 0.52
N SER A 17 13.98 16.97 1.74
CA SER A 17 15.36 16.67 2.09
C SER A 17 15.59 15.16 2.24
N PRO A 18 16.79 14.65 2.01
CA PRO A 18 17.20 13.33 2.50
C PRO A 18 17.01 13.25 4.03
N GLY A 19 16.63 12.08 4.55
CA GLY A 19 16.35 11.89 5.97
C GLY A 19 14.95 12.34 6.39
N THR A 20 14.80 12.95 7.57
CA THR A 20 13.49 13.20 8.18
C THR A 20 12.92 14.56 7.80
N ASN A 21 11.71 14.56 7.27
CA ASN A 21 10.92 15.73 6.90
C ASN A 21 9.62 15.76 7.72
N ILE A 22 9.32 16.85 8.39
CA ILE A 22 8.14 16.98 9.24
C ILE A 22 7.16 17.97 8.60
N LEU A 23 5.93 17.53 8.43
CA LEU A 23 4.80 18.34 7.98
C LEU A 23 3.85 18.53 9.16
N TYR A 24 3.79 19.72 9.75
CA TYR A 24 2.95 19.99 10.91
C TYR A 24 1.88 21.06 10.62
N GLY A 25 0.82 21.05 11.39
CA GLY A 25 -0.31 21.99 11.29
C GLY A 25 -1.61 21.33 11.74
N ASP A 26 -2.67 22.09 11.89
CA ASP A 26 -3.97 21.59 12.33
C ASP A 26 -4.54 20.50 11.42
N ASN A 27 -5.55 19.81 11.90
CA ASN A 27 -6.26 18.80 11.11
C ASN A 27 -6.92 19.45 9.88
N ALA A 28 -7.05 18.67 8.82
CA ALA A 28 -7.66 19.07 7.54
C ALA A 28 -6.90 20.18 6.76
N GLN A 29 -5.67 20.56 7.15
CA GLN A 29 -4.87 21.55 6.42
C GLN A 29 -4.26 21.03 5.11
N GLY A 30 -4.20 19.72 4.93
CA GLY A 30 -3.71 19.10 3.68
C GLY A 30 -2.44 18.25 3.84
N LYS A 31 -1.90 18.08 5.05
CA LYS A 31 -0.70 17.27 5.31
C LYS A 31 -0.75 15.88 4.67
N THR A 32 -1.79 15.11 4.98
CA THR A 32 -2.02 13.77 4.40
C THR A 32 -2.16 13.81 2.88
N ASN A 33 -2.65 14.91 2.29
CA ASN A 33 -2.79 15.03 0.84
C ASN A 33 -1.43 15.11 0.13
N ILE A 34 -0.39 15.65 0.79
CA ILE A 34 1.00 15.63 0.28
C ILE A 34 1.52 14.19 0.26
N LEU A 35 1.34 13.45 1.38
CA LEU A 35 1.74 12.03 1.44
C LEU A 35 0.97 11.20 0.41
N GLU A 36 -0.34 11.44 0.24
CA GLU A 36 -1.14 10.78 -0.78
C GLU A 36 -0.60 11.03 -2.20
N ALA A 37 -0.16 12.26 -2.49
CA ALA A 37 0.40 12.59 -3.81
C ALA A 37 1.70 11.85 -4.09
N LEU A 38 2.60 11.74 -3.11
CA LEU A 38 3.85 10.98 -3.22
C LEU A 38 3.56 9.49 -3.43
N TYR A 39 2.68 8.91 -2.61
CA TYR A 39 2.29 7.50 -2.73
C TYR A 39 1.63 7.21 -4.08
N LEU A 40 0.71 8.09 -4.54
CA LEU A 40 0.05 7.95 -5.83
C LEU A 40 1.05 8.03 -7.01
N ALA A 41 2.01 8.95 -6.94
CA ALA A 41 3.03 9.10 -7.98
C ALA A 41 3.95 7.88 -8.06
N GLY A 42 4.30 7.26 -6.93
CA GLY A 42 5.17 6.08 -6.89
C GLY A 42 4.46 4.76 -7.19
N THR A 43 3.16 4.63 -6.82
CA THR A 43 2.43 3.35 -6.91
C THR A 43 1.29 3.33 -7.91
N THR A 44 0.95 4.48 -8.50
CA THR A 44 -0.22 4.69 -9.37
C THR A 44 -1.58 4.56 -8.68
N LYS A 45 -1.64 4.34 -7.38
CA LYS A 45 -2.87 4.17 -6.61
C LYS A 45 -2.88 5.09 -5.38
N SER A 46 -4.04 5.61 -5.02
CA SER A 46 -4.22 6.28 -3.73
C SER A 46 -4.24 5.23 -2.60
N HIS A 47 -3.51 5.48 -1.50
CA HIS A 47 -3.56 4.63 -0.31
C HIS A 47 -4.97 4.58 0.30
N ARG A 48 -5.74 5.68 0.18
CA ARG A 48 -7.14 5.77 0.61
C ARG A 48 -8.13 5.06 -0.33
N GLY A 49 -7.67 4.53 -1.48
CA GLY A 49 -8.54 3.96 -2.49
C GLY A 49 -9.40 4.97 -3.24
N SER A 50 -9.08 6.27 -3.16
CA SER A 50 -9.78 7.34 -3.87
C SER A 50 -9.70 7.14 -5.38
N LYS A 51 -10.79 7.44 -6.06
CA LYS A 51 -10.81 7.49 -7.53
C LYS A 51 -10.10 8.75 -8.02
N ASP A 52 -9.47 8.69 -9.19
CA ASP A 52 -8.72 9.82 -9.74
C ASP A 52 -9.54 11.13 -9.78
N ARG A 53 -10.85 11.06 -10.10
CA ARG A 53 -11.76 12.21 -10.11
C ARG A 53 -11.99 12.85 -8.74
N GLU A 54 -11.81 12.10 -7.64
CA GLU A 54 -12.01 12.54 -6.26
C GLU A 54 -10.76 13.25 -5.71
N ILE A 55 -9.63 13.08 -6.39
CA ILE A 55 -8.33 13.67 -6.07
C ILE A 55 -8.18 15.05 -6.70
N ILE A 56 -8.84 15.27 -7.85
CA ILE A 56 -8.84 16.57 -8.54
C ILE A 56 -9.55 17.60 -7.65
N GLN A 57 -8.97 18.78 -7.52
CA GLN A 57 -9.54 19.90 -6.75
C GLN A 57 -10.98 20.20 -7.22
N PHE A 58 -11.84 20.59 -6.29
CA PHE A 58 -13.22 21.02 -6.60
C PHE A 58 -13.20 22.12 -7.68
N ASP A 59 -14.17 22.07 -8.58
CA ASP A 59 -14.33 23.00 -9.70
C ASP A 59 -13.21 22.99 -10.77
N ARG A 60 -12.27 22.03 -10.67
CA ARG A 60 -11.24 21.79 -11.70
C ARG A 60 -11.54 20.49 -12.45
N GLU A 61 -11.09 20.42 -13.72
CA GLU A 61 -11.29 19.26 -14.58
C GLU A 61 -10.07 18.32 -14.61
N GLU A 62 -8.92 18.83 -14.18
CA GLU A 62 -7.66 18.10 -14.21
C GLU A 62 -6.72 18.51 -13.07
N ALA A 63 -5.84 17.59 -12.70
CA ALA A 63 -4.77 17.82 -11.72
C ALA A 63 -3.44 17.23 -12.23
N HIS A 64 -2.34 17.80 -11.76
CA HIS A 64 -1.00 17.35 -12.08
C HIS A 64 -0.19 17.07 -10.81
N ILE A 65 0.56 15.99 -10.87
CA ILE A 65 1.59 15.64 -9.87
C ILE A 65 2.89 15.49 -10.63
N ARG A 66 3.95 16.15 -10.17
CA ARG A 66 5.33 15.90 -10.60
C ARG A 66 6.18 15.54 -9.41
N MET A 67 6.86 14.44 -9.50
CA MET A 67 7.79 13.95 -8.48
C MET A 67 9.17 13.74 -9.13
N MET A 68 10.19 14.35 -8.52
CA MET A 68 11.58 14.05 -8.84
C MET A 68 12.08 13.00 -7.86
N VAL A 69 12.68 11.94 -8.37
CA VAL A 69 13.25 10.83 -7.59
C VAL A 69 14.72 10.72 -7.93
N GLU A 70 15.55 10.79 -6.92
CA GLU A 70 16.99 10.51 -7.05
C GLU A 70 17.26 9.13 -6.48
N ARG A 71 17.88 8.26 -7.29
CA ARG A 71 18.21 6.89 -6.90
C ARG A 71 19.48 6.43 -7.60
N ASN A 72 20.46 5.91 -6.86
CA ASN A 72 21.72 5.40 -7.42
C ASN A 72 22.42 6.38 -8.36
N GLY A 73 22.42 7.68 -8.02
CA GLY A 73 23.01 8.75 -8.82
C GLY A 73 22.27 9.10 -10.11
N SER A 74 21.10 8.51 -10.34
CA SER A 74 20.21 8.86 -11.45
C SER A 74 18.98 9.61 -10.94
N THR A 75 18.56 10.65 -11.66
CA THR A 75 17.35 11.41 -11.36
C THR A 75 16.26 11.06 -12.35
N HIS A 76 15.11 10.64 -11.83
CA HIS A 76 13.94 10.34 -12.63
C HIS A 76 12.82 11.34 -12.34
N LYS A 77 12.14 11.76 -13.38
CA LYS A 77 10.97 12.64 -13.31
C LYS A 77 9.71 11.84 -13.60
N ILE A 78 8.83 11.76 -12.64
CA ILE A 78 7.49 11.15 -12.79
C ILE A 78 6.48 12.29 -12.93
N ASP A 79 5.83 12.39 -14.08
CA ASP A 79 4.73 13.29 -14.33
C ASP A 79 3.42 12.49 -14.38
N MET A 80 2.43 12.86 -13.57
CA MET A 80 1.10 12.25 -13.56
C MET A 80 0.03 13.30 -13.84
N HIS A 81 -0.82 13.04 -14.83
CA HIS A 81 -1.91 13.89 -15.24
C HIS A 81 -3.25 13.20 -15.01
N LEU A 82 -4.04 13.73 -14.09
CA LEU A 82 -5.36 13.22 -13.74
C LEU A 82 -6.43 14.03 -14.46
N LYS A 83 -7.45 13.35 -15.02
CA LYS A 83 -8.61 13.96 -15.68
C LYS A 83 -9.90 13.30 -15.20
N LYS A 84 -10.96 14.09 -14.97
CA LYS A 84 -12.25 13.58 -14.45
C LYS A 84 -12.86 12.46 -15.31
N ASN A 85 -12.78 12.58 -16.62
CA ASN A 85 -13.52 11.72 -17.56
C ASN A 85 -12.59 10.87 -18.44
N LYS A 86 -11.31 10.77 -18.10
CA LYS A 86 -10.31 9.96 -18.84
C LYS A 86 -9.43 9.20 -17.86
N SER A 87 -8.81 8.14 -18.37
CA SER A 87 -7.73 7.48 -17.62
C SER A 87 -6.56 8.43 -17.42
N LYS A 88 -5.90 8.33 -16.27
CA LYS A 88 -4.71 9.13 -15.99
C LYS A 88 -3.60 8.87 -17.00
N GLY A 89 -2.88 9.92 -17.37
CA GLY A 89 -1.63 9.86 -18.13
C GLY A 89 -0.44 9.84 -17.15
N ILE A 90 0.56 9.02 -17.43
CA ILE A 90 1.80 8.97 -16.66
C ILE A 90 2.97 9.02 -17.63
N ALA A 91 3.99 9.79 -17.30
CA ALA A 91 5.24 9.84 -18.06
C ALA A 91 6.44 9.73 -17.11
N ILE A 92 7.48 9.05 -17.57
CA ILE A 92 8.78 8.95 -16.89
C ILE A 92 9.80 9.62 -17.78
N ASP A 93 10.50 10.62 -17.27
CA ASP A 93 11.52 11.40 -17.98
C ASP A 93 10.98 12.01 -19.32
N GLY A 94 9.69 12.36 -19.32
CA GLY A 94 8.98 12.91 -20.46
C GLY A 94 8.45 11.85 -21.44
N VAL A 95 8.71 10.56 -21.21
CA VAL A 95 8.22 9.46 -22.07
C VAL A 95 6.91 8.90 -21.48
N PRO A 96 5.77 8.98 -22.20
CA PRO A 96 4.52 8.41 -21.71
C PRO A 96 4.60 6.88 -21.54
N ILE A 97 4.15 6.39 -20.38
CA ILE A 97 4.05 4.96 -20.10
C ILE A 97 2.61 4.47 -20.32
N ARG A 98 2.47 3.19 -20.65
CA ARG A 98 1.17 2.54 -20.89
C ARG A 98 0.72 1.62 -19.76
N LYS A 99 1.67 1.14 -18.95
CA LYS A 99 1.43 0.18 -17.88
C LYS A 99 2.07 0.67 -16.59
N ALA A 100 1.38 0.50 -15.47
CA ALA A 100 1.91 0.81 -14.14
C ALA A 100 3.22 0.07 -13.83
N SER A 101 3.40 -1.12 -14.40
CA SER A 101 4.63 -1.92 -14.22
C SER A 101 5.89 -1.29 -14.84
N GLU A 102 5.76 -0.21 -15.58
CA GLU A 102 6.92 0.57 -16.10
C GLU A 102 7.50 1.52 -15.03
N LEU A 103 6.74 1.83 -13.96
CA LEU A 103 7.24 2.54 -12.77
C LEU A 103 8.06 1.65 -11.83
N PHE A 104 8.01 0.33 -12.03
CA PHE A 104 8.70 -0.62 -11.16
C PHE A 104 10.20 -0.30 -11.03
N GLY A 105 10.69 -0.25 -9.79
CA GLY A 105 12.11 -0.04 -9.51
C GLY A 105 12.57 1.42 -9.51
N ILE A 106 11.70 2.40 -9.81
CA ILE A 106 12.05 3.83 -9.73
C ILE A 106 12.05 4.28 -8.28
N VAL A 107 10.98 3.99 -7.54
CA VAL A 107 10.83 4.31 -6.12
C VAL A 107 10.03 3.22 -5.42
N ASN A 108 10.42 2.89 -4.20
CA ASN A 108 9.65 2.05 -3.30
C ASN A 108 9.15 2.93 -2.16
N ILE A 109 7.87 2.85 -1.84
CA ILE A 109 7.23 3.70 -0.84
C ILE A 109 6.48 2.84 0.16
N VAL A 110 6.85 2.93 1.42
CA VAL A 110 6.08 2.34 2.53
C VAL A 110 5.23 3.44 3.16
N PHE A 111 3.93 3.23 3.18
CA PHE A 111 2.97 4.14 3.80
C PHE A 111 2.49 3.56 5.12
N PHE A 112 2.52 4.34 6.18
CA PHE A 112 2.03 3.95 7.48
C PHE A 112 1.08 5.00 8.06
N SER A 113 -0.11 4.58 8.45
CA SER A 113 -1.16 5.42 9.01
C SER A 113 -1.94 4.67 10.11
N PRO A 114 -2.75 5.37 10.94
CA PRO A 114 -3.64 4.71 11.88
C PRO A 114 -4.63 3.73 11.23
N GLU A 115 -4.91 3.91 9.94
CA GLU A 115 -5.79 3.03 9.16
C GLU A 115 -5.19 1.62 8.95
N ASP A 116 -3.87 1.44 9.08
CA ASP A 116 -3.22 0.13 8.98
C ASP A 116 -3.68 -0.85 10.05
N LEU A 117 -4.24 -0.34 11.14
CA LEU A 117 -4.96 -1.17 12.12
C LEU A 117 -6.11 -1.96 11.49
N ASN A 118 -6.66 -1.49 10.37
CA ASN A 118 -7.71 -2.17 9.61
C ASN A 118 -7.23 -3.48 8.97
N ILE A 119 -5.93 -3.64 8.72
CA ILE A 119 -5.33 -4.90 8.27
C ILE A 119 -5.63 -6.00 9.29
N ILE A 120 -5.59 -5.65 10.58
CA ILE A 120 -5.88 -6.58 11.68
C ILE A 120 -7.38 -6.70 11.93
N LYS A 121 -8.11 -5.58 12.00
CA LYS A 121 -9.51 -5.52 12.46
C LYS A 121 -10.53 -5.87 11.39
N ASN A 122 -10.31 -5.42 10.17
CA ASN A 122 -11.30 -5.50 9.11
C ASN A 122 -11.31 -6.88 8.40
N GLY A 123 -12.16 -6.98 7.38
CA GLY A 123 -12.34 -8.19 6.60
C GLY A 123 -11.17 -8.50 5.64
N PRO A 124 -11.24 -9.65 4.94
CA PRO A 124 -10.18 -10.14 4.05
C PRO A 124 -9.77 -9.17 2.93
N ALA A 125 -10.64 -8.25 2.55
CA ALA A 125 -10.36 -7.29 1.47
C ALA A 125 -9.16 -6.39 1.79
N GLU A 126 -9.05 -5.89 3.04
CA GLU A 126 -7.92 -5.06 3.46
C GLU A 126 -6.61 -5.86 3.49
N ARG A 127 -6.65 -7.10 3.97
CA ARG A 127 -5.47 -7.97 4.01
C ARG A 127 -4.98 -8.35 2.61
N ARG A 128 -5.89 -8.63 1.66
CA ARG A 128 -5.48 -8.83 0.25
C ARG A 128 -4.90 -7.58 -0.37
N ARG A 129 -5.50 -6.42 -0.08
CA ARG A 129 -5.00 -5.13 -0.56
C ARG A 129 -3.58 -4.86 -0.05
N PHE A 130 -3.32 -5.14 1.24
CA PHE A 130 -1.98 -5.07 1.82
C PHE A 130 -1.02 -6.00 1.06
N LEU A 131 -1.30 -7.30 0.93
CA LEU A 131 -0.44 -8.22 0.19
C LEU A 131 -0.18 -7.76 -1.25
N ASP A 132 -1.24 -7.35 -1.95
CA ASP A 132 -1.13 -6.94 -3.35
C ASP A 132 -0.32 -5.66 -3.51
N SER A 133 -0.46 -4.68 -2.61
CA SER A 133 0.31 -3.44 -2.71
C SER A 133 1.80 -3.69 -2.46
N GLU A 134 2.13 -4.46 -1.43
CA GLU A 134 3.51 -4.69 -1.04
C GLU A 134 4.25 -5.60 -2.04
N ILE A 135 3.64 -6.72 -2.42
CA ILE A 135 4.28 -7.61 -3.40
C ILE A 135 4.41 -6.94 -4.79
N CYS A 136 3.46 -6.09 -5.19
CA CYS A 136 3.58 -5.31 -6.44
C CYS A 136 4.78 -4.36 -6.46
N GLN A 137 5.25 -3.86 -5.32
CA GLN A 137 6.45 -3.02 -5.25
C GLN A 137 7.74 -3.83 -5.31
N LEU A 138 7.70 -5.12 -4.99
CA LEU A 138 8.85 -6.03 -4.92
C LEU A 138 8.97 -6.91 -6.16
N SER A 139 7.85 -7.22 -6.83
CA SER A 139 7.83 -8.13 -7.97
C SER A 139 7.06 -7.56 -9.16
N ARG A 140 7.79 -7.18 -10.21
CA ARG A 140 7.19 -6.75 -11.48
C ARG A 140 6.35 -7.87 -12.12
N LEU A 141 6.78 -9.11 -11.98
CA LEU A 141 6.04 -10.26 -12.50
C LEU A 141 4.70 -10.40 -11.78
N TYR A 142 4.70 -10.34 -10.44
CA TYR A 142 3.47 -10.38 -9.65
C TYR A 142 2.49 -9.28 -10.06
N MET A 143 2.98 -8.03 -10.22
CA MET A 143 2.14 -6.91 -10.66
C MET A 143 1.45 -7.19 -12.01
N ILE A 144 2.19 -7.76 -12.97
CA ILE A 144 1.65 -8.09 -14.31
C ILE A 144 0.62 -9.22 -14.19
N GLU A 145 0.92 -10.27 -13.45
CA GLU A 145 0.04 -11.43 -13.27
C GLU A 145 -1.23 -11.08 -12.51
N LEU A 146 -1.12 -10.27 -11.45
CA LEU A 146 -2.27 -9.75 -10.71
C LEU A 146 -3.20 -8.91 -11.62
N ALA A 147 -2.63 -8.05 -12.46
CA ALA A 147 -3.41 -7.25 -13.40
C ALA A 147 -4.13 -8.13 -14.44
N ASN A 148 -3.47 -9.17 -14.95
CA ASN A 148 -4.06 -10.11 -15.89
C ASN A 148 -5.13 -10.98 -15.20
N TYR A 149 -4.84 -11.49 -14.00
CA TYR A 149 -5.79 -12.26 -13.19
C TYR A 149 -7.08 -11.47 -12.94
N ASN A 150 -6.97 -10.22 -12.51
CA ASN A 150 -8.14 -9.38 -12.26
C ASN A 150 -8.97 -9.14 -13.51
N LYS A 151 -8.34 -9.00 -14.69
CA LYS A 151 -9.04 -8.91 -15.98
C LYS A 151 -9.76 -10.21 -16.31
N VAL A 152 -9.09 -11.36 -16.14
CA VAL A 152 -9.65 -12.68 -16.39
C VAL A 152 -10.88 -12.91 -15.50
N VAL A 153 -10.78 -12.65 -14.19
CA VAL A 153 -11.90 -12.78 -13.25
C VAL A 153 -13.08 -11.89 -13.67
N ALA A 154 -12.81 -10.63 -14.07
CA ALA A 154 -13.85 -9.71 -14.52
C ALA A 154 -14.56 -10.21 -15.78
N GLN A 155 -13.83 -10.72 -16.79
CA GLN A 155 -14.39 -11.26 -18.02
C GLN A 155 -15.15 -12.57 -17.76
N ARG A 156 -14.58 -13.46 -16.94
CA ARG A 156 -15.25 -14.69 -16.52
C ARG A 156 -16.59 -14.38 -15.81
N ASN A 157 -16.60 -13.42 -14.88
CA ASN A 157 -17.81 -13.03 -14.18
C ASN A 157 -18.87 -12.42 -15.12
N LYS A 158 -18.44 -11.69 -16.14
CA LYS A 158 -19.33 -11.17 -17.18
C LYS A 158 -19.94 -12.33 -18.00
N LEU A 159 -19.11 -13.29 -18.43
CA LEU A 159 -19.54 -14.46 -19.18
C LEU A 159 -20.49 -15.35 -18.35
N LEU A 160 -20.20 -15.59 -17.06
CA LEU A 160 -21.10 -16.34 -16.16
C LEU A 160 -22.50 -15.75 -16.12
N LYS A 161 -22.61 -14.40 -16.05
CA LYS A 161 -23.91 -13.73 -16.09
C LYS A 161 -24.61 -13.93 -17.45
N GLU A 162 -23.88 -13.79 -18.55
CA GLU A 162 -24.42 -13.99 -19.90
C GLU A 162 -24.92 -15.42 -20.12
N ILE A 163 -24.19 -16.44 -19.69
CA ILE A 163 -24.58 -17.85 -19.74
C ILE A 163 -25.84 -18.10 -18.89
N SER A 164 -25.89 -17.54 -17.68
CA SER A 164 -27.05 -17.67 -16.79
C SER A 164 -28.36 -17.15 -17.42
N PHE A 165 -28.25 -16.13 -18.28
CA PHE A 165 -29.42 -15.58 -19.01
C PHE A 165 -29.75 -16.30 -20.31
N SER A 166 -28.72 -16.72 -21.07
CA SER A 166 -28.90 -17.20 -22.46
C SER A 166 -28.78 -18.71 -22.63
N GLY A 167 -28.15 -19.39 -21.66
CA GLY A 167 -27.81 -20.82 -21.75
C GLY A 167 -26.77 -21.15 -22.83
N ARG A 168 -26.18 -20.14 -23.51
CA ARG A 168 -25.23 -20.33 -24.62
C ARG A 168 -23.80 -20.01 -24.19
N MET A 169 -22.81 -20.51 -24.95
CA MET A 169 -21.37 -20.19 -24.77
C MET A 169 -20.71 -20.83 -23.54
N ALA A 170 -21.25 -21.88 -22.96
CA ALA A 170 -20.63 -22.57 -21.83
C ALA A 170 -19.21 -23.09 -22.12
N ASP A 171 -18.94 -23.49 -23.37
CA ASP A 171 -17.66 -24.04 -23.84
C ASP A 171 -16.53 -22.96 -23.79
N THR A 172 -16.88 -21.68 -23.91
CA THR A 172 -15.89 -20.58 -23.85
C THR A 172 -15.41 -20.30 -22.42
N LEU A 173 -16.10 -20.82 -21.41
CA LEU A 173 -15.73 -20.64 -20.00
C LEU A 173 -14.38 -21.30 -19.68
N GLU A 174 -14.08 -22.41 -20.35
CA GLU A 174 -12.85 -23.19 -20.12
C GLU A 174 -11.58 -22.36 -20.42
N ILE A 175 -11.61 -21.53 -21.47
CA ILE A 175 -10.49 -20.64 -21.80
C ILE A 175 -10.19 -19.65 -20.67
N TRP A 176 -11.23 -19.12 -20.01
CA TRP A 176 -11.09 -18.22 -18.88
C TRP A 176 -10.67 -18.97 -17.61
N ASP A 177 -11.17 -20.20 -17.41
CA ASP A 177 -10.78 -21.06 -16.31
C ASP A 177 -9.27 -21.39 -16.37
N GLU A 178 -8.74 -21.78 -17.53
CA GLU A 178 -7.30 -22.05 -17.72
C GLU A 178 -6.43 -20.84 -17.42
N GLN A 179 -6.81 -19.65 -17.93
CA GLN A 179 -6.08 -18.41 -17.64
C GLN A 179 -6.16 -18.02 -16.15
N MET A 180 -7.34 -18.24 -15.55
CA MET A 180 -7.55 -17.96 -14.13
C MET A 180 -6.69 -18.86 -13.25
N VAL A 181 -6.58 -20.16 -13.57
CA VAL A 181 -5.70 -21.11 -12.89
C VAL A 181 -4.25 -20.69 -13.05
N ARG A 182 -3.80 -20.44 -14.29
CA ARG A 182 -2.41 -20.07 -14.59
C ARG A 182 -1.94 -18.86 -13.77
N TYR A 183 -2.65 -17.74 -13.85
CA TYR A 183 -2.26 -16.51 -13.13
C TYR A 183 -2.49 -16.64 -11.64
N GLY A 184 -3.58 -17.31 -11.23
CA GLY A 184 -3.93 -17.44 -9.82
C GLY A 184 -2.98 -18.33 -9.03
N THR A 185 -2.49 -19.42 -9.61
CA THR A 185 -1.47 -20.29 -9.00
C THR A 185 -0.20 -19.50 -8.69
N SER A 186 0.27 -18.69 -9.64
CA SER A 186 1.44 -17.84 -9.42
C SER A 186 1.22 -16.81 -8.29
N ILE A 187 0.04 -16.18 -8.23
CA ILE A 187 -0.31 -15.25 -7.16
C ILE A 187 -0.30 -15.93 -5.79
N ILE A 188 -0.89 -17.13 -5.67
CA ILE A 188 -0.91 -17.91 -4.42
C ILE A 188 0.51 -18.22 -3.96
N SER A 189 1.36 -18.72 -4.89
CA SER A 189 2.76 -19.03 -4.62
C SER A 189 3.55 -17.83 -4.10
N GLU A 190 3.42 -16.69 -4.77
CA GLU A 190 4.14 -15.46 -4.35
C GLU A 190 3.65 -14.91 -3.00
N ARG A 191 2.34 -14.94 -2.73
CA ARG A 191 1.80 -14.54 -1.43
C ARG A 191 2.28 -15.44 -0.30
N LYS A 192 2.37 -16.76 -0.54
CA LYS A 192 2.90 -17.73 0.41
C LYS A 192 4.36 -17.44 0.75
N LYS A 193 5.19 -17.18 -0.27
CA LYS A 193 6.60 -16.80 -0.09
C LYS A 193 6.74 -15.49 0.70
N PHE A 194 5.97 -14.47 0.31
CA PHE A 194 5.98 -13.18 0.99
C PHE A 194 5.64 -13.30 2.48
N ILE A 195 4.56 -14.01 2.83
CA ILE A 195 4.17 -14.22 4.23
C ILE A 195 5.21 -15.02 5.00
N SER A 196 5.83 -16.02 4.38
CA SER A 196 6.92 -16.79 5.02
C SER A 196 8.08 -15.86 5.41
N ARG A 197 8.57 -15.07 4.46
CA ARG A 197 9.68 -14.13 4.70
C ARG A 197 9.30 -13.03 5.71
N LEU A 198 8.06 -12.53 5.61
CA LEU A 198 7.57 -11.54 6.54
C LEU A 198 7.56 -12.08 7.97
N ASN A 199 7.18 -13.35 8.20
CA ASN A 199 7.20 -14.00 9.51
C ASN A 199 8.60 -14.09 10.10
N ASP A 200 9.63 -14.35 9.29
CA ASP A 200 11.02 -14.45 9.75
C ASP A 200 11.47 -13.13 10.41
N ILE A 201 11.06 -12.00 9.85
CA ILE A 201 11.38 -10.65 10.35
C ILE A 201 10.41 -10.23 11.48
N LEU A 202 9.12 -10.49 11.29
CA LEU A 202 8.04 -10.05 12.16
C LEU A 202 8.21 -10.55 13.60
N SER A 203 8.65 -11.80 13.77
CA SER A 203 8.82 -12.43 15.09
C SER A 203 9.82 -11.66 15.94
N GLU A 204 10.96 -11.29 15.39
CA GLU A 204 12.02 -10.53 16.10
C GLU A 204 11.51 -9.13 16.49
N ILE A 205 10.89 -8.42 15.56
CA ILE A 205 10.38 -7.06 15.80
C ILE A 205 9.31 -7.05 16.88
N HIS A 206 8.38 -8.00 16.81
CA HIS A 206 7.31 -8.10 17.80
C HIS A 206 7.81 -8.46 19.20
N GLN A 207 8.79 -9.35 19.31
CA GLN A 207 9.43 -9.67 20.58
C GLN A 207 10.11 -8.44 21.18
N ASN A 208 10.81 -7.65 20.39
CA ASN A 208 11.45 -6.42 20.85
C ASN A 208 10.41 -5.39 21.34
N LEU A 209 9.31 -5.21 20.61
CA LEU A 209 8.23 -4.29 20.99
C LEU A 209 7.45 -4.71 22.25
N THR A 210 7.41 -6.01 22.54
CA THR A 210 6.64 -6.56 23.68
C THR A 210 7.53 -6.98 24.85
N GLY A 211 8.85 -6.77 24.75
CA GLY A 211 9.81 -7.21 25.75
C GLY A 211 9.83 -8.74 25.92
N GLY A 212 9.64 -9.49 24.84
CA GLY A 212 9.67 -10.95 24.80
C GLY A 212 8.41 -11.63 25.35
N LYS A 213 7.35 -10.89 25.65
CA LYS A 213 6.13 -11.42 26.28
C LYS A 213 5.15 -12.06 25.30
N GLU A 214 5.23 -11.70 24.02
CA GLU A 214 4.29 -12.13 23.00
C GLU A 214 5.02 -12.70 21.78
N GLN A 215 4.45 -13.74 21.20
CA GLN A 215 4.88 -14.32 19.93
C GLN A 215 3.81 -14.05 18.89
N ILE A 216 4.22 -13.52 17.73
CA ILE A 216 3.31 -13.23 16.61
C ILE A 216 3.57 -14.18 15.46
N LEU A 217 2.50 -14.58 14.77
CA LEU A 217 2.56 -15.40 13.55
C LEU A 217 1.46 -14.98 12.59
N ILE A 218 1.80 -14.85 11.32
CA ILE A 218 0.85 -14.70 10.22
C ILE A 218 0.73 -16.04 9.51
N THR A 219 -0.50 -16.54 9.39
CA THR A 219 -0.81 -17.75 8.63
C THR A 219 -1.56 -17.37 7.36
N TYR A 220 -1.00 -17.72 6.19
CA TYR A 220 -1.68 -17.55 4.93
C TYR A 220 -2.81 -18.57 4.78
N GLU A 221 -4.00 -18.11 4.43
CA GLU A 221 -5.22 -18.89 4.27
C GLU A 221 -5.69 -18.77 2.80
N PRO A 222 -5.07 -19.53 1.86
CA PRO A 222 -5.51 -19.50 0.48
C PRO A 222 -6.92 -20.08 0.36
N ASN A 223 -7.76 -19.49 -0.48
CA ASN A 223 -9.09 -20.01 -0.76
C ASN A 223 -9.05 -21.35 -1.47
N VAL A 224 -7.97 -21.61 -2.20
CA VAL A 224 -7.71 -22.85 -2.93
C VAL A 224 -6.21 -23.12 -2.96
N SER A 225 -5.80 -24.40 -2.93
CA SER A 225 -4.38 -24.76 -3.08
C SER A 225 -3.91 -24.59 -4.53
N GLU A 226 -2.61 -24.46 -4.73
CA GLU A 226 -2.00 -24.35 -6.07
C GLU A 226 -2.33 -25.57 -6.92
N GLU A 227 -2.23 -26.77 -6.33
CA GLU A 227 -2.45 -28.06 -7.01
C GLU A 227 -3.93 -28.33 -7.30
N GLY A 228 -4.82 -27.95 -6.35
CA GLY A 228 -6.27 -28.21 -6.44
C GLY A 228 -7.05 -27.19 -7.25
N PHE A 229 -6.42 -26.08 -7.69
CA PHE A 229 -7.16 -24.94 -8.24
C PHE A 229 -8.01 -25.30 -9.48
N SER A 230 -7.45 -26.05 -10.42
CA SER A 230 -8.19 -26.46 -11.64
C SER A 230 -9.42 -27.32 -11.30
N GLU A 231 -9.26 -28.27 -10.40
CA GLU A 231 -10.32 -29.19 -10.00
C GLU A 231 -11.43 -28.47 -9.20
N GLU A 232 -11.06 -27.66 -8.22
CA GLU A 232 -12.02 -26.93 -7.41
C GLU A 232 -12.78 -25.86 -8.23
N LEU A 233 -12.11 -25.22 -9.20
CA LEU A 233 -12.76 -24.28 -10.10
C LEU A 233 -13.81 -24.98 -10.99
N LYS A 234 -13.49 -26.18 -11.51
CA LYS A 234 -14.43 -26.99 -12.28
C LYS A 234 -15.59 -27.48 -11.42
N ALA A 235 -15.32 -27.98 -10.22
CA ALA A 235 -16.35 -28.44 -9.28
C ALA A 235 -17.29 -27.30 -8.84
N GLY A 236 -16.77 -26.07 -8.72
CA GLY A 236 -17.55 -24.88 -8.35
C GLY A 236 -18.35 -24.24 -9.48
N ARG A 237 -18.28 -24.76 -10.73
CA ARG A 237 -18.86 -24.12 -11.92
C ARG A 237 -20.37 -23.90 -11.83
N GLU A 238 -21.13 -24.86 -11.32
CA GLU A 238 -22.58 -24.71 -11.15
C GLU A 238 -22.94 -23.58 -10.17
N ARG A 239 -22.21 -23.48 -9.05
CA ARG A 239 -22.38 -22.39 -8.09
C ARG A 239 -22.04 -21.05 -8.74
N ASP A 240 -20.93 -20.96 -9.46
CA ASP A 240 -20.49 -19.74 -10.12
C ASP A 240 -21.51 -19.28 -11.18
N LEU A 241 -22.08 -20.21 -11.96
CA LEU A 241 -23.15 -19.94 -12.91
C LEU A 241 -24.41 -19.42 -12.23
N ARG A 242 -24.82 -20.06 -11.12
CA ARG A 242 -26.02 -19.65 -10.36
C ARG A 242 -25.94 -18.22 -9.84
N PHE A 243 -24.75 -17.80 -9.39
CA PHE A 243 -24.54 -16.46 -8.79
C PHE A 243 -23.90 -15.45 -9.75
N GLY A 244 -23.49 -15.85 -10.95
CA GLY A 244 -22.84 -14.99 -11.92
C GLY A 244 -21.50 -14.43 -11.44
N GLN A 245 -20.77 -15.17 -10.60
CA GLN A 245 -19.55 -14.72 -9.95
C GLN A 245 -18.61 -15.88 -9.62
N SER A 246 -17.30 -15.67 -9.75
CA SER A 246 -16.25 -16.61 -9.36
C SER A 246 -16.08 -16.65 -7.84
N TYR A 247 -16.11 -17.85 -7.25
CA TYR A 247 -15.93 -18.04 -5.81
C TYR A 247 -14.62 -18.75 -5.44
N THR A 248 -13.90 -19.26 -6.42
CA THR A 248 -12.65 -20.02 -6.22
C THR A 248 -11.48 -19.21 -6.76
N GLY A 249 -10.41 -19.02 -5.96
CA GLY A 249 -9.15 -18.39 -6.37
C GLY A 249 -8.66 -17.28 -5.46
N PRO A 250 -7.46 -16.71 -5.73
CA PRO A 250 -6.76 -15.78 -4.82
C PRO A 250 -7.48 -14.45 -4.56
N HIS A 251 -8.47 -14.07 -5.33
CA HIS A 251 -9.35 -12.94 -5.02
C HIS A 251 -10.28 -13.20 -3.80
N ARG A 252 -10.24 -14.41 -3.24
CA ARG A 252 -10.96 -14.85 -2.03
C ARG A 252 -10.06 -15.22 -0.87
N ASP A 253 -8.75 -15.16 -1.05
CA ASP A 253 -7.77 -15.47 -0.01
C ASP A 253 -7.89 -14.57 1.21
N ASP A 254 -7.33 -15.08 2.30
CA ASP A 254 -7.14 -14.34 3.54
C ASP A 254 -5.79 -14.68 4.19
N PHE A 255 -5.47 -13.96 5.26
CA PHE A 255 -4.48 -14.41 6.23
C PHE A 255 -4.95 -14.11 7.65
N CYS A 256 -4.49 -14.91 8.60
CA CYS A 256 -4.80 -14.76 10.00
C CYS A 256 -3.56 -14.30 10.77
N VAL A 257 -3.70 -13.29 11.63
CA VAL A 257 -2.65 -12.85 12.55
C VAL A 257 -2.96 -13.40 13.94
N ARG A 258 -2.01 -14.14 14.49
CA ARG A 258 -2.11 -14.74 15.82
C ARG A 258 -1.03 -14.18 16.74
N VAL A 259 -1.40 -13.94 17.99
CA VAL A 259 -0.47 -13.60 19.07
C VAL A 259 -0.68 -14.64 20.16
N ASN A 260 0.39 -15.34 20.56
CA ASN A 260 0.33 -16.47 21.49
C ASN A 260 -0.77 -17.49 21.10
N ASP A 261 -0.80 -17.86 19.82
CA ASP A 261 -1.78 -18.78 19.18
C ASP A 261 -3.23 -18.29 19.16
N ILE A 262 -3.51 -17.07 19.59
CA ILE A 262 -4.86 -16.48 19.61
C ILE A 262 -5.07 -15.60 18.38
N ASP A 263 -6.16 -15.81 17.62
CA ASP A 263 -6.59 -14.90 16.53
C ASP A 263 -6.93 -13.52 17.11
N ILE A 264 -6.02 -12.54 16.89
CA ILE A 264 -6.14 -11.22 17.51
C ILE A 264 -7.22 -10.35 16.89
N ARG A 265 -7.73 -10.69 15.72
CA ARG A 265 -8.89 -10.03 15.12
C ARG A 265 -10.14 -10.24 15.98
N LYS A 266 -10.32 -11.46 16.50
CA LYS A 266 -11.50 -11.87 17.26
C LYS A 266 -11.35 -11.63 18.76
N TYR A 267 -10.16 -11.91 19.31
CA TYR A 267 -9.94 -12.03 20.75
C TYR A 267 -8.81 -11.14 21.28
N GLY A 268 -8.08 -10.44 20.39
CA GLY A 268 -6.99 -9.56 20.77
C GLY A 268 -7.49 -8.28 21.45
N SER A 269 -6.76 -7.84 22.49
CA SER A 269 -6.96 -6.51 23.06
C SER A 269 -6.61 -5.41 22.04
N GLN A 270 -7.12 -4.20 22.21
CA GLN A 270 -6.76 -3.06 21.35
C GLN A 270 -5.24 -2.80 21.34
N GLY A 271 -4.58 -2.95 22.50
CA GLY A 271 -3.12 -2.83 22.63
C GLY A 271 -2.39 -3.87 21.78
N GLN A 272 -2.80 -5.14 21.83
CA GLN A 272 -2.23 -6.21 21.01
C GLN A 272 -2.43 -5.96 19.53
N GLN A 273 -3.62 -5.54 19.12
CA GLN A 273 -3.91 -5.23 17.72
C GLN A 273 -3.06 -4.06 17.19
N ARG A 274 -2.87 -2.99 17.99
CA ARG A 274 -2.00 -1.86 17.64
C ARG A 274 -0.54 -2.27 17.56
N THR A 275 -0.05 -3.06 18.54
CA THR A 275 1.33 -3.57 18.52
C THR A 275 1.58 -4.48 17.32
N ALA A 276 0.63 -5.36 17.00
CA ALA A 276 0.74 -6.24 15.83
C ALA A 276 0.75 -5.45 14.51
N ALA A 277 -0.09 -4.41 14.37
CA ALA A 277 -0.08 -3.54 13.20
C ALA A 277 1.26 -2.79 13.06
N LEU A 278 1.80 -2.24 14.15
CA LEU A 278 3.11 -1.60 14.15
C LEU A 278 4.22 -2.59 13.79
N SER A 279 4.21 -3.79 14.40
CA SER A 279 5.20 -4.84 14.09
C SER A 279 5.16 -5.23 12.62
N LEU A 280 3.96 -5.35 12.05
CA LEU A 280 3.73 -5.69 10.65
C LEU A 280 4.32 -4.63 9.72
N LYS A 281 4.10 -3.35 10.01
CA LYS A 281 4.63 -2.24 9.20
C LYS A 281 6.15 -2.11 9.30
N LEU A 282 6.73 -2.32 10.47
CA LEU A 282 8.18 -2.34 10.64
C LEU A 282 8.82 -3.55 9.94
N ALA A 283 8.16 -4.71 9.99
CA ALA A 283 8.62 -5.90 9.27
C ALA A 283 8.55 -5.71 7.74
N GLU A 284 7.53 -5.02 7.25
CA GLU A 284 7.39 -4.63 5.85
C GLU A 284 8.56 -3.73 5.40
N ILE A 285 8.88 -2.68 6.18
CA ILE A 285 10.00 -1.78 5.85
C ILE A 285 11.30 -2.60 5.71
N ARG A 286 11.62 -3.43 6.70
CA ARG A 286 12.83 -4.26 6.69
C ARG A 286 12.83 -5.28 5.54
N LEU A 287 11.68 -5.89 5.24
CA LEU A 287 11.57 -6.80 4.10
C LEU A 287 11.80 -6.09 2.77
N VAL A 288 11.27 -4.88 2.62
CA VAL A 288 11.51 -4.06 1.42
C VAL A 288 13.00 -3.74 1.28
N GLU A 289 13.67 -3.28 2.35
CA GLU A 289 15.12 -2.99 2.35
C GLU A 289 15.95 -4.22 1.93
N GLU A 290 15.63 -5.39 2.48
CA GLU A 290 16.32 -6.64 2.13
C GLU A 290 16.13 -7.04 0.66
N GLU A 291 14.92 -6.83 0.09
CA GLU A 291 14.61 -7.19 -1.29
C GLU A 291 15.21 -6.25 -2.32
N ILE A 292 15.14 -4.95 -2.06
CA ILE A 292 15.62 -3.95 -3.02
C ILE A 292 17.10 -3.61 -2.83
N HIS A 293 17.73 -4.06 -1.74
CA HIS A 293 19.09 -3.69 -1.32
C HIS A 293 19.32 -2.18 -1.28
N ASP A 294 18.29 -1.45 -0.86
CA ASP A 294 18.22 0.01 -0.78
C ASP A 294 17.16 0.39 0.27
N THR A 295 17.02 1.67 0.62
CA THR A 295 15.99 2.13 1.55
C THR A 295 14.73 2.60 0.80
N PRO A 296 13.51 2.22 1.23
CA PRO A 296 12.29 2.83 0.71
C PRO A 296 12.15 4.28 1.19
N VAL A 297 11.25 5.04 0.56
CA VAL A 297 10.74 6.29 1.13
C VAL A 297 9.61 5.94 2.10
N LEU A 298 9.68 6.41 3.33
CA LEU A 298 8.68 6.15 4.36
C LEU A 298 7.74 7.36 4.54
N LEU A 299 6.46 7.11 4.47
CA LEU A 299 5.40 8.11 4.69
C LEU A 299 4.64 7.74 5.96
N LEU A 300 4.75 8.56 7.01
CA LEU A 300 4.09 8.37 8.30
C LEU A 300 2.98 9.43 8.47
N ASP A 301 1.72 8.99 8.39
CA ASP A 301 0.57 9.88 8.51
C ASP A 301 -0.03 9.81 9.92
N ASP A 302 0.30 10.77 10.77
CA ASP A 302 -0.20 10.93 12.15
C ASP A 302 -0.03 9.69 13.06
N VAL A 303 0.96 8.84 12.76
CA VAL A 303 1.18 7.57 13.46
C VAL A 303 1.69 7.78 14.88
N LEU A 304 2.53 8.79 15.09
CA LEU A 304 3.19 9.02 16.39
C LEU A 304 2.18 9.32 17.49
N SER A 305 1.07 10.01 17.19
CA SER A 305 0.01 10.33 18.14
C SER A 305 -0.71 9.09 18.72
N GLU A 306 -0.67 7.98 17.99
CA GLU A 306 -1.32 6.71 18.34
C GLU A 306 -0.42 5.77 19.18
N LEU A 307 0.86 6.12 19.36
CA LEU A 307 1.87 5.28 20.02
C LEU A 307 2.25 5.85 21.38
N ASP A 308 2.49 4.96 22.35
CA ASP A 308 3.18 5.32 23.59
C ASP A 308 4.67 5.59 23.37
N GLY A 309 5.31 6.28 24.32
CA GLY A 309 6.70 6.72 24.18
C GLY A 309 7.70 5.58 23.90
N SER A 310 7.48 4.37 24.43
CA SER A 310 8.36 3.22 24.16
C SER A 310 8.28 2.78 22.69
N ARG A 311 7.07 2.69 22.15
CA ARG A 311 6.83 2.31 20.73
C ARG A 311 7.25 3.43 19.78
N GLN A 312 7.03 4.69 20.16
CA GLN A 312 7.55 5.84 19.43
C GLN A 312 9.08 5.74 19.29
N ASN A 313 9.79 5.59 20.40
CA ASN A 313 11.26 5.48 20.40
C ASN A 313 11.74 4.31 19.54
N TYR A 314 11.09 3.16 19.63
CA TYR A 314 11.46 1.99 18.82
C TYR A 314 11.26 2.26 17.31
N LEU A 315 10.12 2.85 16.93
CA LEU A 315 9.85 3.24 15.54
C LEU A 315 10.94 4.20 15.04
N LEU A 316 11.25 5.26 15.81
CA LEU A 316 12.22 6.28 15.42
C LEU A 316 13.62 5.73 15.23
N GLN A 317 14.06 4.84 16.13
CA GLN A 317 15.34 4.15 16.01
C GLN A 317 15.38 3.24 14.77
N SER A 318 14.26 2.62 14.44
CA SER A 318 14.17 1.72 13.29
C SER A 318 14.24 2.44 11.93
N ILE A 319 13.90 3.73 11.88
CA ILE A 319 13.77 4.49 10.62
C ILE A 319 14.82 5.59 10.43
N HIS A 320 15.77 5.74 11.34
CA HIS A 320 16.69 6.90 11.40
C HIS A 320 17.53 7.09 10.13
N SER A 321 17.79 6.03 9.37
CA SER A 321 18.55 6.09 8.11
C SER A 321 17.68 6.16 6.85
N ILE A 322 16.35 6.22 7.01
CA ILE A 322 15.40 6.16 5.91
C ILE A 322 14.87 7.56 5.61
N GLN A 323 14.79 7.93 4.32
CA GLN A 323 14.08 9.16 3.96
C GLN A 323 12.62 9.06 4.37
N THR A 324 12.23 9.89 5.33
CA THR A 324 10.91 9.80 5.97
C THR A 324 10.19 11.15 5.90
N LEU A 325 8.89 11.12 5.59
CA LEU A 325 7.98 12.24 5.74
C LEU A 325 6.96 11.90 6.81
N ILE A 326 6.89 12.76 7.84
CA ILE A 326 6.03 12.58 9.00
C ILE A 326 5.02 13.70 9.05
N THR A 327 3.73 13.38 9.20
CA THR A 327 2.71 14.38 9.52
C THR A 327 2.38 14.34 11.01
N CYS A 328 2.17 15.53 11.60
CA CYS A 328 1.71 15.69 12.98
C CYS A 328 0.84 16.95 13.13
N THR A 329 0.07 17.02 14.22
CA THR A 329 -0.80 18.18 14.50
C THR A 329 -0.05 19.36 15.08
N GLY A 330 1.06 19.11 15.78
CA GLY A 330 1.92 20.14 16.37
C GLY A 330 3.37 19.68 16.40
N LEU A 331 4.29 20.63 16.60
CA LEU A 331 5.66 20.32 16.95
C LEU A 331 5.69 20.16 18.48
N ASP A 332 5.28 18.99 18.95
CA ASP A 332 5.35 18.66 20.36
C ASP A 332 6.82 18.53 20.77
N GLU A 333 7.09 18.81 22.06
CA GLU A 333 8.42 18.70 22.68
C GLU A 333 9.09 17.34 22.40
N PHE A 334 8.27 16.30 22.15
CA PHE A 334 8.72 14.99 21.75
C PHE A 334 9.33 14.97 20.34
N VAL A 335 8.71 15.63 19.37
CA VAL A 335 9.21 15.73 17.98
C VAL A 335 10.48 16.58 17.95
N GLU A 336 10.53 17.67 18.69
CA GLU A 336 11.70 18.56 18.76
C GLU A 336 12.89 17.91 19.46
N ASN A 337 12.68 17.06 20.46
CA ASN A 337 13.74 16.44 21.26
C ASN A 337 14.25 15.10 20.73
N HIS A 338 13.53 14.44 19.81
CA HIS A 338 13.86 13.07 19.37
C HIS A 338 14.19 12.97 17.88
N PHE A 339 13.99 14.04 17.12
CA PHE A 339 14.31 14.09 15.70
C PHE A 339 15.36 15.15 15.37
N GLU A 340 16.44 14.74 14.75
CA GLU A 340 17.21 15.61 13.88
C GLU A 340 16.42 15.80 12.57
N ALA A 341 15.44 16.71 12.57
CA ALA A 341 14.66 16.97 11.37
C ALA A 341 15.51 17.71 10.33
N ASN A 342 15.62 17.13 9.15
CA ASN A 342 16.33 17.77 8.02
C ASN A 342 15.51 18.92 7.42
N SER A 343 14.19 18.83 7.46
CA SER A 343 13.28 19.88 7.02
C SER A 343 11.99 19.89 7.84
N VAL A 344 11.49 21.07 8.16
CA VAL A 344 10.22 21.26 8.88
C VAL A 344 9.33 22.18 8.06
N PHE A 345 8.11 21.73 7.79
CA PHE A 345 7.12 22.46 6.99
C PHE A 345 5.85 22.69 7.79
N GLN A 346 5.44 23.93 7.87
CA GLN A 346 4.11 24.29 8.38
C GLN A 346 3.09 24.24 7.24
N VAL A 347 1.99 23.54 7.45
CA VAL A 347 0.91 23.42 6.48
C VAL A 347 -0.33 24.14 7.00
N VAL A 348 -0.78 25.16 6.26
CA VAL A 348 -1.93 26.00 6.60
C VAL A 348 -2.76 26.24 5.35
N GLU A 349 -4.02 25.80 5.35
CA GLU A 349 -5.02 26.03 4.28
C GLU A 349 -4.50 25.77 2.85
N GLY A 350 -3.81 24.66 2.63
CA GLY A 350 -3.25 24.32 1.32
C GLY A 350 -2.01 25.12 0.92
N SER A 351 -1.39 25.84 1.87
CA SER A 351 -0.09 26.50 1.70
C SER A 351 0.95 25.81 2.59
N VAL A 352 2.19 25.75 2.12
CA VAL A 352 3.29 25.12 2.84
C VAL A 352 4.42 26.12 3.03
N PHE A 353 4.83 26.32 4.27
CA PHE A 353 5.89 27.24 4.66
C PHE A 353 7.06 26.45 5.24
N HIS A 354 8.24 26.61 4.66
CA HIS A 354 9.47 26.01 5.20
C HIS A 354 9.87 26.79 6.47
N LYS A 355 9.99 26.09 7.61
CA LYS A 355 10.54 26.66 8.84
C LYS A 355 12.06 26.43 8.79
N GLU A 356 12.84 27.50 8.76
CA GLU A 356 14.27 27.37 8.92
C GLU A 356 14.55 26.70 10.27
N THR A 357 15.14 25.53 10.25
CA THR A 357 15.70 24.90 11.44
C THR A 357 16.93 25.73 11.82
N GLY A 358 16.72 26.74 12.66
CA GLY A 358 17.80 27.49 13.27
C GLY A 358 18.67 26.46 13.99
N GLY A 359 19.93 26.33 13.57
CA GLY A 359 20.90 25.49 14.23
C GLY A 359 20.94 25.88 15.72
N ILE A 360 20.60 24.93 16.57
CA ILE A 360 20.89 24.96 18.01
C ILE A 360 22.25 24.31 18.20
#